data_f3e03a5d5e4220e20c4d31ffb312ce87
#
_entry.id   f3e03a5d5e4220e20c4d31ffb312ce87
#
_cell.length_a   1.000
_cell.length_b   1.000
_cell.length_c   1.000
_cell.angle_alpha   90.00
_cell.angle_beta   90.00
_cell.angle_gamma   90.00
#
_symmetry.space_group_name_H-M   'P 1'
#
loop_
_entity.id
_entity.type
_entity.pdbx_description
1 polymer ?
#
loop_
_entity_poly.entity_id
_entity_poly.type
_entity_poly.pdbx_seq_one_letter_code
_entity_poly.pdbx_strand_id
1 'polypeptide(L)'
;MKESLAEIAASSDAAMAEARMKLVAGVREAARAGMTQTEIAAQIGRSQPEVSRLLRFHGTTPLALRLRKASGQIRRLIHDAGGKRVRVFGSVATGTEKADSDVDLLFEMKRPLGLLALGRLEARIAELVDAEVDLVSESTLRHDLRQRVLDEAVPL
;
A
#
# COMPACT_ATOMS: atom_id res chain seq x y z
N MET A 1 29.99 -28.46 10.41
CA MET A 1 30.40 -27.12 9.91
C MET A 1 29.75 -26.07 10.78
N LYS A 2 30.49 -25.06 11.19
CA LYS A 2 29.87 -23.92 11.88
C LYS A 2 29.33 -22.96 10.83
N GLU A 3 28.09 -22.52 10.99
CA GLU A 3 27.51 -21.46 10.18
C GLU A 3 28.41 -20.20 10.27
N SER A 4 28.58 -19.53 9.15
CA SER A 4 29.29 -18.26 9.11
C SER A 4 28.44 -17.14 9.75
N LEU A 5 29.06 -16.10 10.27
CA LEU A 5 28.34 -14.93 10.80
C LEU A 5 27.41 -14.29 9.76
N ALA A 6 27.78 -14.35 8.48
CA ALA A 6 26.96 -13.85 7.39
C ALA A 6 25.68 -14.70 7.20
N GLU A 7 25.78 -16.02 7.29
CA GLU A 7 24.64 -16.94 7.22
C GLU A 7 23.70 -16.74 8.42
N ILE A 8 24.27 -16.60 9.62
CA ILE A 8 23.49 -16.33 10.84
C ILE A 8 22.75 -14.99 10.71
N ALA A 9 23.41 -13.94 10.24
CA ALA A 9 22.79 -12.64 10.03
C ALA A 9 21.66 -12.72 9.00
N ALA A 10 21.89 -13.34 7.84
CA ALA A 10 20.88 -13.49 6.80
C ALA A 10 19.66 -14.31 7.27
N SER A 11 19.90 -15.39 8.02
CA SER A 11 18.85 -16.21 8.61
C SER A 11 18.01 -15.43 9.64
N SER A 12 18.68 -14.65 10.48
CA SER A 12 18.03 -13.79 11.49
C SER A 12 17.18 -12.71 10.82
N ASP A 13 17.70 -12.05 9.80
CA ASP A 13 16.98 -11.02 9.05
C ASP A 13 15.75 -11.59 8.34
N ALA A 14 15.88 -12.77 7.74
CA ALA A 14 14.75 -13.47 7.11
C ALA A 14 13.67 -13.84 8.14
N ALA A 15 14.05 -14.34 9.31
CA ALA A 15 13.12 -14.68 10.39
C ALA A 15 12.40 -13.45 10.93
N MET A 16 13.09 -12.33 11.10
CA MET A 16 12.49 -11.07 11.51
C MET A 16 11.51 -10.53 10.47
N ALA A 17 11.86 -10.60 9.19
CA ALA A 17 10.97 -10.20 8.10
C ALA A 17 9.70 -11.06 8.05
N GLU A 18 9.81 -12.37 8.20
CA GLU A 18 8.67 -13.29 8.25
C GLU A 18 7.76 -13.01 9.46
N ALA A 19 8.35 -12.83 10.64
CA ALA A 19 7.59 -12.49 11.84
C ALA A 19 6.84 -11.17 11.70
N ARG A 20 7.46 -10.16 11.07
CA ARG A 20 6.81 -8.88 10.79
C ARG A 20 5.65 -9.04 9.79
N MET A 21 5.82 -9.83 8.74
CA MET A 21 4.74 -10.10 7.78
C MET A 21 3.53 -10.77 8.44
N LYS A 22 3.75 -11.72 9.35
CA LYS A 22 2.68 -12.36 10.13
C LYS A 22 1.93 -11.36 11.00
N LEU A 23 2.65 -10.47 11.68
CA LEU A 23 2.04 -9.40 12.49
C LEU A 23 1.20 -8.45 11.64
N VAL A 24 1.75 -7.98 10.51
CA VAL A 24 1.03 -7.08 9.59
C VAL A 24 -0.22 -7.76 9.04
N ALA A 25 -0.14 -9.02 8.64
CA ALA A 25 -1.29 -9.78 8.15
C ALA A 25 -2.39 -9.91 9.21
N GLY A 26 -2.03 -10.22 10.45
CA GLY A 26 -2.98 -10.31 11.58
C GLY A 26 -3.64 -8.97 11.92
N VAL A 27 -2.86 -7.89 11.93
CA VAL A 27 -3.38 -6.53 12.18
C VAL A 27 -4.34 -6.09 11.06
N ARG A 28 -4.01 -6.37 9.81
CA ARG A 28 -4.90 -6.07 8.67
C ARG A 28 -6.19 -6.87 8.71
N GLU A 29 -6.11 -8.15 9.07
CA GLU A 29 -7.29 -9.01 9.23
C GLU A 29 -8.21 -8.49 10.34
N ALA A 30 -7.67 -8.14 11.49
CA ALA A 30 -8.41 -7.56 12.60
C ALA A 30 -9.10 -6.24 12.19
N ALA A 31 -8.41 -5.37 11.45
CA ALA A 31 -8.98 -4.12 10.95
C ALA A 31 -10.12 -4.37 9.93
N ARG A 32 -9.98 -5.36 9.04
CA ARG A 32 -11.05 -5.77 8.11
C ARG A 32 -12.25 -6.34 8.84
N ALA A 33 -12.03 -7.04 9.95
CA ALA A 33 -13.10 -7.55 10.81
C ALA A 33 -13.82 -6.46 11.62
N GLY A 34 -13.39 -5.19 11.49
CA GLY A 34 -14.03 -4.04 12.11
C GLY A 34 -13.44 -3.59 13.45
N MET A 35 -12.32 -4.18 13.88
CA MET A 35 -11.61 -3.69 15.06
C MET A 35 -11.01 -2.31 14.81
N THR A 36 -11.15 -1.43 15.77
CA THR A 36 -10.49 -0.12 15.75
C THR A 36 -8.98 -0.24 15.97
N GLN A 37 -8.23 0.74 15.51
CA GLN A 37 -6.78 0.77 15.76
C GLN A 37 -6.41 0.79 17.23
N THR A 38 -7.25 1.41 18.08
CA THR A 38 -7.06 1.44 19.53
C THR A 38 -7.26 0.05 20.14
N GLU A 39 -8.29 -0.69 19.72
CA GLU A 39 -8.53 -2.06 20.17
C GLU A 39 -7.41 -3.01 19.73
N ILE A 40 -6.97 -2.89 18.49
CA ILE A 40 -5.83 -3.67 17.98
C ILE A 40 -4.57 -3.37 18.79
N ALA A 41 -4.28 -2.09 19.03
CA ALA A 41 -3.12 -1.64 19.81
C ALA A 41 -3.11 -2.26 21.20
N ALA A 42 -4.26 -2.25 21.88
CA ALA A 42 -4.42 -2.86 23.20
C ALA A 42 -4.14 -4.37 23.18
N GLN A 43 -4.63 -5.08 22.16
CA GLN A 43 -4.43 -6.54 22.04
C GLN A 43 -2.98 -6.95 21.76
N ILE A 44 -2.27 -6.18 20.95
CA ILE A 44 -0.88 -6.51 20.58
C ILE A 44 0.16 -5.82 21.47
N GLY A 45 -0.25 -5.05 22.47
CA GLY A 45 0.64 -4.35 23.39
C GLY A 45 1.46 -3.26 22.72
N ARG A 46 0.88 -2.54 21.75
CA ARG A 46 1.54 -1.46 21.01
C ARG A 46 0.70 -0.18 21.07
N SER A 47 1.28 0.94 20.63
CA SER A 47 0.55 2.20 20.54
C SER A 47 -0.34 2.24 19.28
N GLN A 48 -1.39 3.06 19.31
CA GLN A 48 -2.25 3.29 18.15
C GLN A 48 -1.47 3.84 16.92
N PRO A 49 -0.51 4.79 17.07
CA PRO A 49 0.33 5.20 15.95
C PRO A 49 1.18 4.09 15.33
N GLU A 50 1.64 3.11 16.13
CA GLU A 50 2.34 1.94 15.60
C GLU A 50 1.41 1.05 14.78
N VAL A 51 0.19 0.81 15.24
CA VAL A 51 -0.85 0.09 14.48
C VAL A 51 -1.16 0.82 13.18
N SER A 52 -1.32 2.14 13.20
CA SER A 52 -1.52 2.94 12.00
C SER A 52 -0.38 2.75 10.97
N ARG A 53 0.86 2.70 11.44
CA ARG A 53 2.02 2.42 10.57
C ARG A 53 2.01 0.99 10.01
N LEU A 54 1.62 -0.01 10.81
CA LEU A 54 1.51 -1.39 10.36
C LEU A 54 0.43 -1.60 9.28
N LEU A 55 -0.61 -0.79 9.32
CA LEU A 55 -1.71 -0.84 8.34
C LEU A 55 -1.33 -0.20 6.99
N ARG A 56 -0.28 0.60 6.92
CA ARG A 56 0.18 1.24 5.67
C ARG A 56 0.92 0.26 4.77
N PHE A 57 1.11 0.68 3.53
CA PHE A 57 1.88 -0.07 2.55
C PHE A 57 3.35 -0.23 2.95
N HIS A 58 3.85 -1.45 2.89
CA HIS A 58 5.20 -1.83 3.33
C HIS A 58 5.99 -2.66 2.29
N GLY A 59 5.63 -2.59 1.02
CA GLY A 59 6.37 -3.30 -0.03
C GLY A 59 7.88 -2.98 0.00
N THR A 60 8.70 -3.95 -0.37
CA THR A 60 10.17 -3.88 -0.28
C THR A 60 10.88 -4.06 -1.62
N THR A 61 10.15 -4.34 -2.70
CA THR A 61 10.74 -4.39 -4.04
C THR A 61 11.25 -3.02 -4.48
N PRO A 62 12.12 -2.90 -5.49
CA PRO A 62 12.56 -1.61 -6.00
C PRO A 62 11.41 -0.68 -6.39
N LEU A 63 10.37 -1.20 -7.05
CA LEU A 63 9.17 -0.43 -7.40
C LEU A 63 8.42 0.02 -6.14
N ALA A 64 8.19 -0.87 -5.20
CA ALA A 64 7.53 -0.57 -3.93
C ALA A 64 8.28 0.50 -3.11
N LEU A 65 9.60 0.45 -3.10
CA LEU A 65 10.42 1.46 -2.41
C LEU A 65 10.31 2.83 -3.08
N ARG A 66 10.30 2.91 -4.41
CA ARG A 66 10.05 4.16 -5.13
C ARG A 66 8.67 4.73 -4.81
N LEU A 67 7.65 3.88 -4.80
CA LEU A 67 6.29 4.26 -4.44
C LEU A 67 6.21 4.80 -3.00
N ARG A 68 6.82 4.12 -2.06
CA ARG A 68 6.88 4.57 -0.65
C ARG A 68 7.59 5.92 -0.50
N LYS A 69 8.71 6.10 -1.19
CA LYS A 69 9.46 7.36 -1.18
C LYS A 69 8.63 8.52 -1.74
N ALA A 70 7.85 8.27 -2.79
CA ALA A 70 7.00 9.27 -3.44
C ALA A 70 5.63 9.45 -2.76
N SER A 71 5.30 8.67 -1.74
CA SER A 71 3.95 8.60 -1.15
C SER A 71 3.40 9.96 -0.71
N GLY A 72 4.22 10.79 -0.08
CA GLY A 72 3.81 12.13 0.37
C GLY A 72 3.47 13.07 -0.79
N GLN A 73 4.24 13.02 -1.88
CA GLN A 73 3.98 13.81 -3.09
C GLN A 73 2.74 13.30 -3.83
N ILE A 74 2.57 11.99 -3.94
CA ILE A 74 1.40 11.36 -4.56
C ILE A 74 0.12 11.77 -3.82
N ARG A 75 0.11 11.68 -2.50
CA ARG A 75 -1.05 12.10 -1.70
C ARG A 75 -1.38 13.57 -1.89
N ARG A 76 -0.37 14.45 -1.96
CA ARG A 76 -0.58 15.88 -2.22
C ARG A 76 -1.15 16.12 -3.62
N LEU A 77 -0.61 15.50 -4.65
CA LEU A 77 -1.11 15.63 -6.02
C LEU A 77 -2.57 15.21 -6.14
N ILE A 78 -2.94 14.10 -5.53
CA ILE A 78 -4.31 13.60 -5.52
C ILE A 78 -5.23 14.51 -4.68
N HIS A 79 -4.76 14.98 -3.52
CA HIS A 79 -5.50 15.92 -2.69
C HIS A 79 -5.77 17.25 -3.42
N ASP A 80 -4.78 17.80 -4.09
CA ASP A 80 -4.90 19.05 -4.85
C ASP A 80 -5.86 18.90 -6.05
N ALA A 81 -6.02 17.69 -6.57
CA ALA A 81 -7.02 17.36 -7.57
C ALA A 81 -8.43 17.08 -6.99
N GLY A 82 -8.58 17.14 -5.67
CA GLY A 82 -9.85 16.91 -4.97
C GLY A 82 -10.09 15.49 -4.47
N GLY A 83 -9.07 14.63 -4.54
CA GLY A 83 -9.12 13.25 -4.05
C GLY A 83 -8.64 13.11 -2.60
N LYS A 84 -8.94 11.98 -2.00
CA LYS A 84 -8.51 11.61 -0.64
C LYS A 84 -8.40 10.10 -0.50
N ARG A 85 -7.83 9.65 0.62
CA ARG A 85 -7.69 8.24 0.98
C ARG A 85 -7.02 7.41 -0.10
N VAL A 86 -5.79 7.79 -0.44
CA VAL A 86 -4.99 7.08 -1.42
C VAL A 86 -4.57 5.73 -0.88
N ARG A 87 -4.85 4.68 -1.63
CA ARG A 87 -4.51 3.29 -1.32
C ARG A 87 -3.84 2.63 -2.51
N VAL A 88 -2.98 1.67 -2.25
CA VAL A 88 -2.39 0.80 -3.27
C VAL A 88 -3.20 -0.47 -3.35
N PHE A 89 -3.48 -0.95 -4.55
CA PHE A 89 -4.09 -2.28 -4.76
C PHE A 89 -3.37 -3.02 -5.90
N GLY A 90 -3.85 -4.18 -6.29
CA GLY A 90 -3.24 -4.97 -7.35
C GLY A 90 -1.93 -5.65 -6.95
N SER A 91 -1.07 -5.94 -7.92
CA SER A 91 0.13 -6.75 -7.71
C SER A 91 1.13 -6.14 -6.73
N VAL A 92 1.31 -4.82 -6.75
CA VAL A 92 2.22 -4.12 -5.83
C VAL A 92 1.72 -4.25 -4.38
N ALA A 93 0.41 -4.14 -4.15
CA ALA A 93 -0.17 -4.29 -2.81
C ALA A 93 -0.06 -5.72 -2.27
N THR A 94 -0.19 -6.73 -3.13
CA THR A 94 -0.14 -8.14 -2.77
C THR A 94 1.27 -8.75 -2.79
N GLY A 95 2.27 -8.00 -3.25
CA GLY A 95 3.66 -8.46 -3.32
C GLY A 95 3.95 -9.41 -4.47
N THR A 96 3.08 -9.47 -5.47
CA THR A 96 3.21 -10.32 -6.67
C THR A 96 3.72 -9.58 -7.90
N GLU A 97 4.13 -8.31 -7.73
CA GLU A 97 4.62 -7.49 -8.82
C GLU A 97 5.93 -7.99 -9.41
N LYS A 98 6.08 -7.72 -10.72
CA LYS A 98 7.30 -7.90 -11.50
C LYS A 98 7.96 -6.54 -11.75
N ALA A 99 9.16 -6.54 -12.33
CA ALA A 99 9.91 -5.31 -12.62
C ALA A 99 9.16 -4.34 -13.55
N ASP A 100 8.30 -4.84 -14.41
CA ASP A 100 7.48 -4.11 -15.39
C ASP A 100 6.01 -3.96 -14.97
N SER A 101 5.66 -4.29 -13.75
CA SER A 101 4.29 -4.16 -13.24
C SER A 101 3.88 -2.70 -13.11
N ASP A 102 2.59 -2.44 -13.34
CA ASP A 102 1.96 -1.14 -13.11
C ASP A 102 1.68 -0.93 -11.63
N VAL A 103 1.57 0.32 -11.23
CA VAL A 103 1.12 0.71 -9.89
C VAL A 103 -0.35 1.08 -9.96
N ASP A 104 -1.18 0.34 -9.24
CA ASP A 104 -2.62 0.58 -9.15
C ASP A 104 -2.93 1.37 -7.87
N LEU A 105 -3.46 2.58 -8.04
CA LEU A 105 -3.84 3.45 -6.94
C LEU A 105 -5.35 3.67 -6.91
N LEU A 106 -5.93 3.50 -5.73
CA LEU A 106 -7.33 3.75 -5.45
C LEU A 106 -7.48 4.99 -4.59
N PHE A 107 -8.42 5.86 -4.90
CA PHE A 107 -8.72 7.05 -4.12
C PHE A 107 -10.21 7.34 -4.09
N GLU A 108 -10.64 8.15 -3.13
CA GLU A 108 -12.00 8.67 -3.06
C GLU A 108 -12.06 10.08 -3.64
N MET A 109 -13.09 10.37 -4.42
CA MET A 109 -13.32 11.67 -5.00
C MET A 109 -14.81 11.94 -5.13
N LYS A 110 -15.26 13.13 -4.69
CA LYS A 110 -16.68 13.51 -4.77
C LYS A 110 -17.12 13.83 -6.20
N ARG A 111 -16.24 14.44 -6.98
CA ARG A 111 -16.47 14.79 -8.38
C ARG A 111 -15.40 14.13 -9.23
N PRO A 112 -15.78 13.26 -10.17
CA PRO A 112 -14.79 12.60 -11.01
C PRO A 112 -14.03 13.60 -11.87
N LEU A 113 -12.73 13.35 -12.06
CA LEU A 113 -11.90 14.09 -12.99
C LEU A 113 -12.29 13.75 -14.43
N GLY A 114 -12.18 14.74 -15.33
CA GLY A 114 -12.22 14.47 -16.75
C GLY A 114 -11.02 13.60 -17.19
N LEU A 115 -11.17 12.88 -18.28
CA LEU A 115 -10.15 11.95 -18.79
C LEU A 115 -8.78 12.62 -18.98
N LEU A 116 -8.74 13.85 -19.49
CA LEU A 116 -7.47 14.57 -19.70
C LEU A 116 -6.81 14.94 -18.36
N ALA A 117 -7.58 15.38 -17.37
CA ALA A 117 -7.05 15.72 -16.05
C ALA A 117 -6.54 14.46 -15.33
N LEU A 118 -7.27 13.35 -15.43
CA LEU A 118 -6.86 12.06 -14.88
C LEU A 118 -5.56 11.57 -15.53
N GLY A 119 -5.47 11.60 -16.87
CA GLY A 119 -4.27 11.19 -17.60
C GLY A 119 -3.04 12.04 -17.27
N ARG A 120 -3.20 13.34 -17.06
CA ARG A 120 -2.11 14.22 -16.62
C ARG A 120 -1.65 13.89 -15.21
N LEU A 121 -2.58 13.59 -14.31
CA LEU A 121 -2.26 13.20 -12.94
C LEU A 121 -1.52 11.86 -12.91
N GLU A 122 -1.98 10.87 -13.66
CA GLU A 122 -1.29 9.58 -13.85
C GLU A 122 0.13 9.78 -14.37
N ALA A 123 0.32 10.59 -15.40
CA ALA A 123 1.64 10.85 -15.98
C ALA A 123 2.59 11.50 -14.97
N ARG A 124 2.13 12.44 -14.18
CA ARG A 124 2.94 13.08 -13.12
C ARG A 124 3.34 12.10 -12.03
N ILE A 125 2.43 11.22 -11.61
CA ILE A 125 2.74 10.20 -10.60
C ILE A 125 3.67 9.13 -11.20
N ALA A 126 3.45 8.74 -12.45
CA ALA A 126 4.32 7.80 -13.16
C ALA A 126 5.78 8.26 -13.21
N GLU A 127 6.02 9.55 -13.44
CA GLU A 127 7.37 10.15 -13.37
C GLU A 127 8.00 10.01 -11.99
N LEU A 128 7.22 10.16 -10.91
CA LEU A 128 7.72 10.03 -9.53
C LEU A 128 8.14 8.61 -9.17
N VAL A 129 7.46 7.62 -9.72
CA VAL A 129 7.68 6.20 -9.37
C VAL A 129 8.45 5.43 -10.44
N ASP A 130 8.72 6.06 -11.59
CA ASP A 130 9.38 5.44 -12.76
C ASP A 130 8.70 4.13 -13.16
N ALA A 131 7.38 4.17 -13.30
CA ALA A 131 6.51 3.06 -13.71
C ALA A 131 5.18 3.59 -14.21
N GLU A 132 4.44 2.77 -14.95
CA GLU A 132 3.06 3.09 -15.31
C GLU A 132 2.17 3.11 -14.06
N VAL A 133 1.21 4.02 -14.04
CA VAL A 133 0.29 4.22 -12.91
C VAL A 133 -1.13 4.28 -13.43
N ASP A 134 -1.97 3.45 -12.85
CA ASP A 134 -3.42 3.48 -13.05
C ASP A 134 -4.09 4.12 -11.82
N LEU A 135 -4.79 5.21 -12.04
CA LEU A 135 -5.59 5.89 -11.01
C LEU A 135 -7.06 5.51 -11.15
N VAL A 136 -7.60 4.95 -10.09
CA VAL A 136 -9.00 4.52 -10.03
C VAL A 136 -9.72 5.22 -8.91
N SER A 137 -10.80 5.94 -9.23
CA SER A 137 -11.71 6.45 -8.22
C SER A 137 -12.59 5.31 -7.69
N GLU A 138 -12.76 5.23 -6.38
CA GLU A 138 -13.58 4.19 -5.76
C GLU A 138 -15.02 4.18 -6.31
N SER A 139 -15.56 5.35 -6.65
CA SER A 139 -16.91 5.49 -7.23
C SER A 139 -17.03 4.88 -8.63
N THR A 140 -15.94 4.72 -9.36
CA THR A 140 -15.93 4.17 -10.73
C THR A 140 -15.56 2.69 -10.79
N LEU A 141 -15.31 2.06 -9.63
CA LEU A 141 -15.05 0.62 -9.58
C LEU A 141 -16.27 -0.17 -10.08
N ARG A 142 -16.01 -1.11 -10.97
CA ARG A 142 -17.00 -2.09 -11.40
C ARG A 142 -17.48 -2.89 -10.20
N HIS A 143 -18.78 -3.12 -10.13
CA HIS A 143 -19.40 -3.81 -9.01
C HIS A 143 -18.82 -5.21 -8.74
N ASP A 144 -18.54 -5.95 -9.81
CA ASP A 144 -17.95 -7.30 -9.75
C ASP A 144 -16.50 -7.34 -9.20
N LEU A 145 -15.77 -6.23 -9.33
CA LEU A 145 -14.38 -6.12 -8.85
C LEU A 145 -14.24 -5.40 -7.51
N ARG A 146 -15.29 -4.67 -7.11
CA ARG A 146 -15.25 -3.75 -5.98
C ARG A 146 -14.77 -4.41 -4.69
N GLN A 147 -15.36 -5.53 -4.32
CA GLN A 147 -15.02 -6.21 -3.06
C GLN A 147 -13.56 -6.65 -3.06
N ARG A 148 -13.10 -7.28 -4.14
CA ARG A 148 -11.71 -7.72 -4.25
C ARG A 148 -10.73 -6.56 -4.15
N VAL A 149 -10.98 -5.46 -4.86
CA VAL A 149 -10.11 -4.29 -4.84
C VAL A 149 -10.05 -3.67 -3.44
N LEU A 150 -11.20 -3.55 -2.77
CA LEU A 150 -11.26 -3.00 -1.40
C LEU A 150 -10.54 -3.91 -0.39
N ASP A 151 -10.61 -5.23 -0.57
CA ASP A 151 -9.92 -6.19 0.30
C ASP A 151 -8.39 -6.15 0.11
N GLU A 152 -7.93 -5.95 -1.12
CA GLU A 152 -6.50 -5.83 -1.45
C GLU A 152 -5.91 -4.45 -1.08
N ALA A 153 -6.71 -3.39 -1.11
CA ALA A 153 -6.26 -2.02 -0.99
C ALA A 153 -5.63 -1.72 0.38
N VAL A 154 -4.46 -1.13 0.35
CA VAL A 154 -3.65 -0.78 1.52
C VAL A 154 -3.35 0.71 1.49
N PRO A 155 -3.54 1.47 2.59
CA PRO A 155 -3.19 2.88 2.65
C PRO A 155 -1.74 3.15 2.25
N LEU A 156 -1.55 4.14 1.39
CA LEU A 156 -0.23 4.58 0.93
C LEU A 156 0.44 5.50 1.97
#